data_0d1f6daae0e6f5352ca8c75ac71c9cc1
#
_entry.id   0d1f6daae0e6f5352ca8c75ac71c9cc1
#
_cell.length_a   1.000
_cell.length_b   1.000
_cell.length_c   1.000
_cell.angle_alpha   90.00
_cell.angle_beta   90.00
_cell.angle_gamma   90.00
#
_symmetry.space_group_name_H-M   'P 1'
#
loop_
_entity.id
_entity.type
_entity.pdbx_description
1 polymer ?
#
loop_
_entity_poly.entity_id
_entity_poly.type
_entity_poly.pdbx_seq_one_letter_code
_entity_poly.pdbx_strand_id
1 'polypeptide(L)'
;MARKRRPLSPEDEDLWRRVAKTTTPLRPDVRQPLVQPPPAAVKKPPKPAKPAFAPAPFRLGSQASEVPRHDLAPSVAEQLDAAPLRMDKKTFARLKRGKSRPEARLDLHGMTLDQAQGALFDFIPSTRARGCRLVLVITGKGRNRDGGGPIPERMGVLRHQVPRWLTGPALGAMVQQVTPAHPRHGGSGAFYVYLRR
;
A
#
# COMPACT_ATOMS: atom_id res chain seq x y z
N MET A 1 -19.96 -23.18 -0.43
CA MET A 1 -20.09 -24.44 0.33
C MET A 1 -19.38 -24.27 1.68
N ALA A 2 -20.12 -24.19 2.78
CA ALA A 2 -19.56 -24.03 4.12
C ALA A 2 -18.95 -25.36 4.61
N ARG A 3 -17.66 -25.37 4.94
CA ARG A 3 -17.00 -26.53 5.54
C ARG A 3 -17.57 -26.78 6.93
N LYS A 4 -18.27 -27.89 7.11
CA LYS A 4 -18.72 -28.43 8.40
C LYS A 4 -17.49 -28.62 9.31
N ARG A 5 -17.43 -27.88 10.42
CA ARG A 5 -16.37 -28.05 11.43
C ARG A 5 -16.55 -29.41 12.09
N ARG A 6 -15.51 -30.24 12.07
CA ARG A 6 -15.47 -31.53 12.72
C ARG A 6 -15.50 -31.30 14.24
N PRO A 7 -16.35 -31.98 15.02
CA PRO A 7 -16.29 -31.90 16.47
C PRO A 7 -14.95 -32.48 16.97
N LEU A 8 -14.42 -31.91 18.05
CA LEU A 8 -13.21 -32.40 18.69
C LEU A 8 -13.45 -33.80 19.27
N SER A 9 -12.46 -34.67 19.12
CA SER A 9 -12.50 -35.99 19.76
C SER A 9 -12.15 -35.88 21.25
N PRO A 10 -12.57 -36.84 22.10
CA PRO A 10 -12.20 -36.83 23.53
C PRO A 10 -10.68 -36.82 23.76
N GLU A 11 -9.92 -37.43 22.86
CA GLU A 11 -8.46 -37.47 22.90
C GLU A 11 -7.86 -36.08 22.60
N ASP A 12 -8.46 -35.32 21.68
CA ASP A 12 -8.05 -33.95 21.36
C ASP A 12 -8.31 -33.01 22.54
N GLU A 13 -9.42 -33.22 23.28
CA GLU A 13 -9.72 -32.43 24.48
C GLU A 13 -8.72 -32.68 25.61
N ASP A 14 -8.30 -33.93 25.80
CA ASP A 14 -7.29 -34.26 26.81
C ASP A 14 -5.91 -33.73 26.44
N LEU A 15 -5.55 -33.73 25.17
CA LEU A 15 -4.34 -33.12 24.67
C LEU A 15 -4.36 -31.60 24.94
N TRP A 16 -5.47 -30.94 24.64
CA TRP A 16 -5.65 -29.50 24.91
C TRP A 16 -5.56 -29.19 26.39
N ARG A 17 -6.13 -30.00 27.28
CA ARG A 17 -6.01 -29.80 28.74
C ARG A 17 -4.58 -29.96 29.25
N ARG A 18 -3.78 -30.85 28.64
CA ARG A 18 -2.35 -30.99 28.98
C ARG A 18 -1.56 -29.74 28.54
N VAL A 19 -1.78 -29.29 27.33
CA VAL A 19 -1.11 -28.06 26.81
C VAL A 19 -1.53 -26.83 27.63
N ALA A 20 -2.81 -26.69 27.96
CA ALA A 20 -3.29 -25.55 28.75
C ALA A 20 -2.68 -25.51 30.17
N LYS A 21 -2.33 -26.67 30.75
CA LYS A 21 -1.64 -26.74 32.06
C LYS A 21 -0.17 -26.28 32.00
N THR A 22 0.46 -26.31 30.83
CA THR A 22 1.86 -25.92 30.66
C THR A 22 2.02 -24.45 30.28
N THR A 23 0.93 -23.74 29.97
CA THR A 23 0.96 -22.33 29.60
C THR A 23 0.59 -21.44 30.79
N THR A 24 1.37 -20.39 31.02
CA THR A 24 1.04 -19.37 32.01
C THR A 24 0.12 -18.33 31.32
N PRO A 25 -1.12 -18.13 31.80
CA PRO A 25 -2.02 -17.15 31.19
C PRO A 25 -1.44 -15.73 31.35
N LEU A 26 -1.43 -14.96 30.25
CA LEU A 26 -0.98 -13.58 30.20
C LEU A 26 -1.86 -12.62 31.04
N ARG A 27 -3.05 -13.04 31.40
CA ARG A 27 -3.94 -12.34 32.34
C ARG A 27 -4.34 -13.32 33.42
N PRO A 28 -3.99 -13.08 34.69
CA PRO A 28 -4.52 -13.88 35.78
C PRO A 28 -6.04 -13.71 35.80
N ASP A 29 -6.73 -14.86 35.81
CA ASP A 29 -8.19 -14.90 35.86
C ASP A 29 -8.65 -14.25 37.17
N VAL A 30 -9.10 -13.01 37.08
CA VAL A 30 -9.72 -12.33 38.21
C VAL A 30 -11.10 -12.98 38.37
N ARG A 31 -11.13 -14.10 39.08
CA ARG A 31 -12.38 -14.69 39.56
C ARG A 31 -13.06 -13.62 40.43
N GLN A 32 -14.05 -12.96 39.88
CA GLN A 32 -14.94 -12.14 40.67
C GLN A 32 -15.60 -13.06 41.71
N PRO A 33 -15.47 -12.78 43.02
CA PRO A 33 -16.18 -13.55 44.03
C PRO A 33 -17.67 -13.41 43.76
N LEU A 34 -18.36 -14.55 43.74
CA LEU A 34 -19.82 -14.61 43.72
C LEU A 34 -20.34 -13.80 44.90
N VAL A 35 -20.76 -12.58 44.64
CA VAL A 35 -21.44 -11.75 45.66
C VAL A 35 -22.79 -12.39 45.92
N GLN A 36 -22.92 -12.99 47.10
CA GLN A 36 -24.22 -13.43 47.62
C GLN A 36 -25.16 -12.23 47.72
N PRO A 37 -26.42 -12.32 47.31
CA PRO A 37 -27.33 -11.22 47.45
C PRO A 37 -27.58 -10.91 48.93
N PRO A 38 -27.45 -9.67 49.37
CA PRO A 38 -27.77 -9.29 50.77
C PRO A 38 -29.25 -9.48 51.07
N PRO A 39 -29.60 -9.81 52.33
CA PRO A 39 -30.99 -10.01 52.74
C PRO A 39 -31.81 -8.72 52.51
N ALA A 40 -33.07 -8.89 52.12
CA ALA A 40 -33.99 -7.85 51.72
C ALA A 40 -34.13 -6.74 52.79
N ALA A 41 -33.57 -5.57 52.48
CA ALA A 41 -33.71 -4.39 53.33
C ALA A 41 -35.01 -3.63 53.01
N VAL A 42 -35.67 -3.28 54.07
CA VAL A 42 -36.92 -2.52 54.19
C VAL A 42 -36.93 -1.30 53.24
N LYS A 43 -38.04 -1.16 52.48
CA LYS A 43 -38.28 -0.08 51.52
C LYS A 43 -38.33 1.27 52.26
N LYS A 44 -37.33 2.12 52.03
CA LYS A 44 -37.46 3.56 52.34
C LYS A 44 -38.23 4.25 51.22
N PRO A 45 -39.03 5.29 51.52
CA PRO A 45 -39.81 6.00 50.50
C PRO A 45 -38.88 6.65 49.44
N PRO A 46 -39.35 6.74 48.20
CA PRO A 46 -38.49 7.22 47.09
C PRO A 46 -38.18 8.71 47.30
N LYS A 47 -36.88 9.05 47.29
CA LYS A 47 -36.44 10.43 47.09
C LYS A 47 -36.84 10.89 45.69
N PRO A 48 -37.21 12.18 45.50
CA PRO A 48 -37.56 12.68 44.19
C PRO A 48 -36.40 12.44 43.21
N ALA A 49 -36.69 11.74 42.14
CA ALA A 49 -35.72 11.41 41.09
C ALA A 49 -35.20 12.73 40.44
N LYS A 50 -33.90 12.94 40.50
CA LYS A 50 -33.24 13.91 39.63
C LYS A 50 -33.58 13.56 38.17
N PRO A 51 -33.83 14.54 37.30
CA PRO A 51 -34.15 14.25 35.90
C PRO A 51 -33.05 13.39 35.34
N ALA A 52 -33.38 12.17 34.92
CA ALA A 52 -32.48 11.29 34.24
C ALA A 52 -32.05 11.98 32.95
N PHE A 53 -30.79 12.36 32.86
CA PHE A 53 -30.21 12.81 31.62
C PHE A 53 -30.23 11.59 30.66
N ALA A 54 -31.30 11.55 29.87
CA ALA A 54 -31.33 10.61 28.76
C ALA A 54 -30.42 11.17 27.66
N PRO A 55 -29.29 10.56 27.38
CA PRO A 55 -28.48 11.02 26.26
C PRO A 55 -29.31 10.90 24.97
N ALA A 56 -29.32 11.97 24.19
CA ALA A 56 -29.96 11.94 22.87
C ALA A 56 -29.48 10.73 22.07
N PRO A 57 -30.34 10.10 21.27
CA PRO A 57 -29.95 8.91 20.51
C PRO A 57 -28.76 9.24 19.62
N PHE A 58 -27.62 8.68 19.99
CA PHE A 58 -26.36 8.88 19.28
C PHE A 58 -26.39 8.01 18.00
N ARG A 59 -26.46 8.65 16.84
CA ARG A 59 -26.24 7.97 15.55
C ARG A 59 -24.76 8.07 15.20
N LEU A 60 -24.10 6.92 15.13
CA LEU A 60 -22.72 6.84 14.60
C LEU A 60 -22.67 7.50 13.21
N GLY A 61 -21.81 8.52 13.07
CA GLY A 61 -21.61 9.22 11.79
C GLY A 61 -22.56 10.41 11.54
N SER A 62 -23.50 10.76 12.44
CA SER A 62 -24.43 11.89 12.22
C SER A 62 -23.77 13.27 12.22
N GLN A 63 -22.54 13.37 12.72
CA GLN A 63 -21.68 14.56 12.65
C GLN A 63 -20.32 14.25 12.01
N ALA A 64 -20.20 13.15 11.30
CA ALA A 64 -19.09 13.04 10.38
C ALA A 64 -19.32 14.13 9.32
N SER A 65 -18.78 15.33 9.56
CA SER A 65 -18.45 16.24 8.47
C SER A 65 -17.84 15.37 7.40
N GLU A 66 -18.27 15.53 6.13
CA GLU A 66 -17.52 14.94 5.02
C GLU A 66 -16.07 15.28 5.30
N VAL A 67 -15.31 14.29 5.80
CA VAL A 67 -13.86 14.44 6.00
C VAL A 67 -13.39 14.91 4.65
N PRO A 68 -12.83 16.13 4.52
CA PRO A 68 -12.34 16.57 3.23
C PRO A 68 -11.47 15.41 2.77
N ARG A 69 -11.82 14.85 1.60
CA ARG A 69 -11.06 13.74 1.01
C ARG A 69 -9.63 14.19 1.12
N HIS A 70 -8.88 13.55 2.03
CA HIS A 70 -7.47 13.88 2.18
C HIS A 70 -6.93 13.78 0.77
N ASP A 71 -6.46 14.89 0.26
CA ASP A 71 -5.77 14.93 -1.04
C ASP A 71 -4.56 14.01 -0.86
N LEU A 72 -4.83 12.72 -1.11
CA LEU A 72 -3.77 11.72 -1.14
C LEU A 72 -2.82 12.25 -2.19
N ALA A 73 -1.58 12.50 -1.79
CA ALA A 73 -0.56 12.99 -2.70
C ALA A 73 -0.72 12.30 -4.06
N PRO A 74 -0.87 13.05 -5.17
CA PRO A 74 -1.24 12.49 -6.46
C PRO A 74 -0.31 11.33 -6.81
N SER A 75 -0.85 10.28 -7.39
CA SER A 75 -0.06 9.11 -7.79
C SER A 75 1.08 9.54 -8.71
N VAL A 76 2.17 8.78 -8.73
CA VAL A 76 3.32 9.09 -9.62
C VAL A 76 2.88 9.20 -11.09
N ALA A 77 1.88 8.41 -11.50
CA ALA A 77 1.33 8.50 -12.85
C ALA A 77 0.64 9.84 -13.09
N GLU A 78 -0.16 10.32 -12.15
CA GLU A 78 -0.83 11.62 -12.22
C GLU A 78 0.17 12.77 -12.20
N GLN A 79 1.22 12.68 -11.36
CA GLN A 79 2.31 13.67 -11.33
C GLN A 79 3.04 13.74 -12.68
N LEU A 80 3.32 12.60 -13.31
CA LEU A 80 3.97 12.54 -14.61
C LEU A 80 3.05 13.00 -15.76
N ASP A 81 1.74 12.75 -15.66
CA ASP A 81 0.76 13.21 -16.64
C ASP A 81 0.48 14.72 -16.51
N ALA A 82 0.56 15.27 -15.30
CA ALA A 82 0.43 16.71 -15.03
C ALA A 82 1.71 17.51 -15.39
N ALA A 83 2.86 16.81 -15.53
CA ALA A 83 4.12 17.46 -15.86
C ALA A 83 4.05 18.13 -17.25
N PRO A 84 4.65 19.30 -17.45
CA PRO A 84 4.63 19.99 -18.73
C PRO A 84 5.25 19.12 -19.82
N LEU A 85 4.57 19.06 -20.98
CA LEU A 85 5.03 18.28 -22.11
C LEU A 85 6.26 18.93 -22.73
N ARG A 86 7.41 18.22 -22.70
CA ARG A 86 8.70 18.67 -23.23
C ARG A 86 9.07 18.02 -24.56
N MET A 87 8.10 17.41 -25.24
CA MET A 87 8.28 16.73 -26.51
C MET A 87 7.14 17.07 -27.48
N ASP A 88 7.30 16.72 -28.76
CA ASP A 88 6.28 16.92 -29.78
C ASP A 88 4.99 16.17 -29.44
N LYS A 89 3.84 16.86 -29.56
CA LYS A 89 2.50 16.30 -29.25
C LYS A 89 2.17 15.05 -30.07
N LYS A 90 2.58 14.99 -31.33
CA LYS A 90 2.34 13.85 -32.23
C LYS A 90 3.13 12.61 -31.76
N THR A 91 4.40 12.80 -31.41
CA THR A 91 5.25 11.73 -30.88
C THR A 91 4.72 11.25 -29.52
N PHE A 92 4.33 12.16 -28.63
CA PHE A 92 3.73 11.82 -27.34
C PHE A 92 2.43 11.02 -27.49
N ALA A 93 1.54 11.41 -28.41
CA ALA A 93 0.31 10.67 -28.68
C ALA A 93 0.59 9.25 -29.22
N ARG A 94 1.65 9.07 -29.99
CA ARG A 94 2.08 7.73 -30.46
C ARG A 94 2.60 6.87 -29.30
N LEU A 95 3.36 7.47 -28.36
CA LEU A 95 3.82 6.80 -27.15
C LEU A 95 2.64 6.33 -26.29
N LYS A 96 1.69 7.23 -25.98
CA LYS A 96 0.50 6.87 -25.19
C LYS A 96 -0.35 5.77 -25.82
N ARG A 97 -0.40 5.69 -27.15
CA ARG A 97 -1.10 4.60 -27.88
C ARG A 97 -0.28 3.31 -27.98
N GLY A 98 0.93 3.25 -27.45
CA GLY A 98 1.82 2.09 -27.54
C GLY A 98 2.29 1.77 -28.97
N LYS A 99 2.22 2.76 -29.89
CA LYS A 99 2.65 2.61 -31.29
C LYS A 99 4.14 2.88 -31.53
N SER A 100 4.84 3.38 -30.49
CA SER A 100 6.28 3.62 -30.55
C SER A 100 7.03 2.43 -29.97
N ARG A 101 7.99 1.91 -30.71
CA ARG A 101 8.82 0.79 -30.26
C ARG A 101 10.01 1.35 -29.48
N PRO A 102 10.24 0.92 -28.22
CA PRO A 102 11.45 1.27 -27.49
C PRO A 102 12.70 0.71 -28.18
N GLU A 103 13.77 1.52 -28.24
CA GLU A 103 15.05 1.16 -28.85
C GLU A 103 15.94 0.37 -27.89
N ALA A 104 15.76 0.60 -26.57
CA ALA A 104 16.41 -0.15 -25.51
C ALA A 104 15.44 -0.38 -24.34
N ARG A 105 15.76 -1.38 -23.53
CA ARG A 105 14.93 -1.80 -22.40
C ARG A 105 15.81 -2.12 -21.20
N LEU A 106 15.40 -1.64 -20.02
CA LEU A 106 15.98 -1.98 -18.72
C LEU A 106 14.89 -2.59 -17.84
N ASP A 107 15.17 -3.73 -17.27
CA ASP A 107 14.27 -4.40 -16.35
C ASP A 107 14.86 -4.38 -14.93
N LEU A 108 14.15 -3.67 -14.03
CA LEU A 108 14.56 -3.48 -12.64
C LEU A 108 13.69 -4.30 -11.67
N HIS A 109 12.76 -5.12 -12.19
CA HIS A 109 11.87 -5.88 -11.31
C HIS A 109 12.68 -6.86 -10.45
N GLY A 110 12.35 -6.91 -9.16
CA GLY A 110 13.05 -7.78 -8.21
C GLY A 110 14.41 -7.27 -7.71
N MET A 111 14.91 -6.15 -8.23
CA MET A 111 16.14 -5.53 -7.73
C MET A 111 15.87 -4.74 -6.43
N THR A 112 16.89 -4.65 -5.59
CA THR A 112 16.90 -3.70 -4.47
C THR A 112 17.00 -2.26 -4.97
N LEU A 113 16.72 -1.27 -4.10
CA LEU A 113 16.83 0.15 -4.46
C LEU A 113 18.23 0.51 -4.98
N ASP A 114 19.28 0.07 -4.28
CA ASP A 114 20.65 0.40 -4.62
C ASP A 114 21.07 -0.23 -5.95
N GLN A 115 20.72 -1.51 -6.18
CA GLN A 115 20.96 -2.19 -7.44
C GLN A 115 20.24 -1.52 -8.61
N ALA A 116 18.96 -1.18 -8.41
CA ALA A 116 18.15 -0.52 -9.42
C ALA A 116 18.66 0.89 -9.75
N GLN A 117 19.12 1.62 -8.74
CA GLN A 117 19.72 2.93 -8.92
C GLN A 117 21.00 2.83 -9.75
N GLY A 118 21.93 1.98 -9.36
CA GLY A 118 23.18 1.76 -10.10
C GLY A 118 22.91 1.37 -11.56
N ALA A 119 22.07 0.35 -11.78
CA ALA A 119 21.71 -0.11 -13.12
C ALA A 119 21.07 1.00 -13.98
N LEU A 120 20.20 1.85 -13.39
CA LEU A 120 19.58 2.96 -14.10
C LEU A 120 20.58 4.06 -14.46
N PHE A 121 21.50 4.38 -13.54
CA PHE A 121 22.50 5.42 -13.72
C PHE A 121 23.56 5.04 -14.77
N ASP A 122 23.83 3.75 -14.96
CA ASP A 122 24.69 3.25 -16.03
C ASP A 122 23.93 3.13 -17.37
N PHE A 123 22.66 2.74 -17.33
CA PHE A 123 21.87 2.49 -18.51
C PHE A 123 21.52 3.75 -19.29
N ILE A 124 21.10 4.84 -18.61
CA ILE A 124 20.66 6.07 -19.28
C ILE A 124 21.81 6.74 -20.09
N PRO A 125 23.00 6.97 -19.51
CA PRO A 125 24.12 7.52 -20.26
C PRO A 125 24.57 6.62 -21.41
N SER A 126 24.66 5.30 -21.16
CA SER A 126 25.05 4.31 -22.15
C SER A 126 24.10 4.28 -23.35
N THR A 127 22.78 4.28 -23.11
CA THR A 127 21.80 4.28 -24.20
C THR A 127 21.77 5.59 -24.96
N ARG A 128 21.96 6.73 -24.28
CA ARG A 128 22.11 8.04 -24.92
C ARG A 128 23.35 8.08 -25.81
N ALA A 129 24.49 7.58 -25.33
CA ALA A 129 25.73 7.53 -26.12
C ALA A 129 25.58 6.69 -27.37
N ARG A 130 24.74 5.65 -27.36
CA ARG A 130 24.36 4.84 -28.53
C ARG A 130 23.36 5.52 -29.46
N GLY A 131 22.91 6.73 -29.16
CA GLY A 131 21.95 7.49 -29.96
C GLY A 131 20.50 7.11 -29.78
N CYS A 132 20.18 6.25 -28.81
CA CYS A 132 18.79 5.86 -28.52
C CYS A 132 17.98 7.05 -28.05
N ARG A 133 16.73 7.14 -28.55
CA ARG A 133 15.81 8.25 -28.19
C ARG A 133 14.72 7.79 -27.25
N LEU A 134 14.22 6.60 -27.43
CA LEU A 134 13.13 6.03 -26.64
C LEU A 134 13.59 4.75 -25.94
N VAL A 135 13.63 4.78 -24.62
CA VAL A 135 13.95 3.61 -23.82
C VAL A 135 12.78 3.25 -22.89
N LEU A 136 12.69 1.98 -22.54
CA LEU A 136 11.68 1.43 -21.63
C LEU A 136 12.36 1.00 -20.33
N VAL A 137 11.87 1.51 -19.20
CA VAL A 137 12.33 1.10 -17.87
C VAL A 137 11.19 0.39 -17.16
N ILE A 138 11.38 -0.86 -16.76
CA ILE A 138 10.39 -1.71 -16.11
C ILE A 138 10.73 -1.82 -14.63
N THR A 139 9.80 -1.42 -13.78
CA THR A 139 9.95 -1.45 -12.31
C THR A 139 9.13 -2.58 -11.68
N GLY A 140 8.25 -3.19 -12.46
CA GLY A 140 7.24 -4.12 -11.96
C GLY A 140 6.06 -3.41 -11.29
N LYS A 141 4.99 -4.17 -11.05
CA LYS A 141 3.76 -3.65 -10.43
C LYS A 141 3.84 -3.58 -8.90
N GLY A 142 4.91 -4.11 -8.29
CA GLY A 142 5.01 -4.32 -6.85
C GLY A 142 4.09 -5.47 -6.43
N ARG A 143 4.62 -6.68 -6.28
CA ARG A 143 3.91 -7.77 -5.63
C ARG A 143 4.05 -7.61 -4.12
N ASN A 144 2.96 -7.86 -3.38
CA ASN A 144 3.09 -8.29 -2.00
C ASN A 144 3.97 -9.55 -2.01
N ARG A 145 5.22 -9.45 -1.58
CA ARG A 145 5.84 -10.59 -0.95
C ARG A 145 5.21 -10.62 0.44
N ASP A 146 4.37 -11.63 0.69
CA ASP A 146 3.97 -12.04 2.02
C ASP A 146 5.22 -12.56 2.76
N GLY A 147 6.19 -11.70 2.92
CA GLY A 147 7.28 -11.86 3.85
C GLY A 147 6.67 -11.59 5.21
N GLY A 148 6.39 -12.66 5.98
CA GLY A 148 5.75 -12.61 7.29
C GLY A 148 6.48 -11.81 8.36
N GLY A 149 6.96 -10.63 8.03
CA GLY A 149 7.52 -9.63 8.93
C GLY A 149 6.44 -8.65 9.40
N PRO A 150 6.53 -8.17 10.66
CA PRO A 150 5.56 -7.24 11.25
C PRO A 150 5.59 -5.84 10.60
N ILE A 151 6.52 -5.56 9.70
CA ILE A 151 6.63 -4.26 9.00
C ILE A 151 6.23 -4.47 7.54
N PRO A 152 5.12 -3.85 7.07
CA PRO A 152 4.75 -3.92 5.67
C PRO A 152 5.83 -3.23 4.82
N GLU A 153 6.58 -3.99 4.03
CA GLU A 153 7.46 -3.41 3.02
C GLU A 153 6.61 -2.60 2.05
N ARG A 154 6.95 -1.32 1.87
CA ARG A 154 6.21 -0.41 0.99
C ARG A 154 6.20 -0.97 -0.43
N MET A 155 5.02 -1.40 -0.87
CA MET A 155 4.83 -1.93 -2.23
C MET A 155 5.22 -0.90 -3.29
N GLY A 156 5.95 -1.35 -4.30
CA GLY A 156 6.22 -0.53 -5.48
C GLY A 156 7.21 0.61 -5.26
N VAL A 157 8.16 0.48 -4.32
CA VAL A 157 9.17 1.53 -4.04
C VAL A 157 9.88 1.98 -5.31
N LEU A 158 10.30 1.04 -6.18
CA LEU A 158 10.94 1.38 -7.45
C LEU A 158 10.04 2.20 -8.36
N ARG A 159 8.73 1.94 -8.37
CA ARG A 159 7.77 2.70 -9.17
C ARG A 159 7.72 4.18 -8.78
N HIS A 160 7.97 4.48 -7.50
CA HIS A 160 8.00 5.86 -7.00
C HIS A 160 9.39 6.49 -7.13
N GLN A 161 10.45 5.72 -6.98
CA GLN A 161 11.81 6.26 -6.98
C GLN A 161 12.38 6.46 -8.40
N VAL A 162 12.12 5.54 -9.33
CA VAL A 162 12.64 5.63 -10.69
C VAL A 162 12.29 6.94 -11.41
N PRO A 163 11.04 7.44 -11.40
CA PRO A 163 10.73 8.74 -11.97
C PRO A 163 11.48 9.90 -11.31
N ARG A 164 11.68 9.85 -10.00
CA ARG A 164 12.42 10.87 -9.25
C ARG A 164 13.90 10.89 -9.67
N TRP A 165 14.53 9.72 -9.80
CA TRP A 165 15.90 9.63 -10.27
C TRP A 165 16.05 10.12 -11.70
N LEU A 166 15.10 9.79 -12.60
CA LEU A 166 15.10 10.22 -13.99
C LEU A 166 14.91 11.73 -14.18
N THR A 167 14.16 12.37 -13.27
CA THR A 167 13.94 13.83 -13.30
C THR A 167 14.89 14.61 -12.40
N GLY A 168 15.66 13.91 -11.57
CA GLY A 168 16.62 14.48 -10.64
C GLY A 168 17.86 15.09 -11.33
N PRO A 169 18.73 15.75 -10.55
CA PRO A 169 19.85 16.51 -11.11
C PRO A 169 20.83 15.63 -11.91
N ALA A 170 21.03 14.39 -11.52
CA ALA A 170 22.01 13.51 -12.17
C ALA A 170 21.59 13.05 -13.57
N LEU A 171 20.33 12.71 -13.80
CA LEU A 171 19.83 12.17 -15.07
C LEU A 171 18.94 13.16 -15.83
N GLY A 172 18.37 14.16 -15.16
CA GLY A 172 17.39 15.08 -15.73
C GLY A 172 17.95 15.91 -16.91
N ALA A 173 19.27 16.16 -16.95
CA ALA A 173 19.91 16.79 -18.08
C ALA A 173 19.86 15.94 -19.36
N MET A 174 19.84 14.60 -19.23
CA MET A 174 19.80 13.64 -20.34
C MET A 174 18.38 13.22 -20.71
N VAL A 175 17.41 13.41 -19.80
CA VAL A 175 16.03 13.00 -19.98
C VAL A 175 15.19 14.20 -20.43
N GLN A 176 14.43 14.01 -21.49
CA GLN A 176 13.51 15.02 -22.02
C GLN A 176 12.10 14.86 -21.44
N GLN A 177 11.58 13.63 -21.44
CA GLN A 177 10.26 13.30 -20.95
C GLN A 177 10.21 11.92 -20.33
N VAL A 178 9.49 11.78 -19.22
CA VAL A 178 9.13 10.49 -18.62
C VAL A 178 7.62 10.38 -18.67
N THR A 179 7.08 9.22 -19.05
CA THR A 179 5.65 8.95 -19.08
C THR A 179 5.35 7.49 -18.77
N PRO A 180 4.23 7.16 -18.11
CA PRO A 180 3.83 5.77 -17.91
C PRO A 180 3.74 5.02 -19.24
N ALA A 181 4.18 3.77 -19.26
CA ALA A 181 4.15 2.96 -20.45
C ALA A 181 2.72 2.49 -20.79
N HIS A 182 2.46 2.23 -22.07
CA HIS A 182 1.21 1.62 -22.50
C HIS A 182 1.08 0.18 -21.92
N PRO A 183 -0.15 -0.34 -21.67
CA PRO A 183 -0.37 -1.70 -21.14
C PRO A 183 0.39 -2.80 -21.90
N ARG A 184 0.56 -2.67 -23.21
CA ARG A 184 1.36 -3.59 -24.03
C ARG A 184 2.85 -3.65 -23.66
N HIS A 185 3.38 -2.62 -23.01
CA HIS A 185 4.77 -2.50 -22.61
C HIS A 185 4.96 -2.47 -21.08
N GLY A 186 3.99 -3.02 -20.32
CA GLY A 186 4.08 -3.14 -18.87
C GLY A 186 3.13 -2.22 -18.08
N GLY A 187 2.51 -1.25 -18.73
CA GLY A 187 1.50 -0.37 -18.11
C GLY A 187 2.04 0.41 -16.92
N SER A 188 1.30 0.37 -15.82
CA SER A 188 1.65 1.09 -14.60
C SER A 188 2.93 0.60 -13.90
N GLY A 189 3.52 -0.52 -14.33
CA GLY A 189 4.79 -1.07 -13.84
C GLY A 189 5.98 -0.73 -14.72
N ALA A 190 5.84 0.16 -15.68
CA ALA A 190 6.92 0.54 -16.59
C ALA A 190 6.78 2.01 -17.03
N PHE A 191 7.89 2.59 -17.46
CA PHE A 191 7.99 3.98 -17.90
C PHE A 191 8.70 4.06 -19.25
N TYR A 192 8.15 4.88 -20.15
CA TYR A 192 8.90 5.36 -21.29
C TYR A 192 9.75 6.56 -20.88
N VAL A 193 11.00 6.51 -21.25
CA VAL A 193 11.97 7.59 -21.05
C VAL A 193 12.43 8.07 -22.41
N TYR A 194 12.10 9.31 -22.73
CA TYR A 194 12.53 9.96 -23.97
C TYR A 194 13.78 10.77 -23.69
N LEU A 195 14.89 10.45 -24.38
CA LEU A 195 16.20 11.03 -24.13
C LEU A 195 16.42 12.26 -25.00
N ARG A 196 17.19 13.21 -24.47
CA ARG A 196 17.67 14.39 -25.22
C ARG A 196 18.80 13.95 -26.16
N ARG A 197 18.93 14.67 -27.26
CA ARG A 197 20.09 14.56 -28.18
C ARG A 197 21.35 14.98 -27.46
#